data_82c7aad39b32a022a144906d798f66b8
#
_entry.id   82c7aad39b32a022a144906d798f66b8
#
_cell.length_a   1.000
_cell.length_b   1.000
_cell.length_c   1.000
_cell.angle_alpha   90.00
_cell.angle_beta   90.00
_cell.angle_gamma   90.00
#
_symmetry.space_group_name_H-M   'P 1'
#
loop_
_entity.id
_entity.type
_entity.pdbx_description
1 polymer ?
#
loop_
_entity_poly.entity_id
_entity_poly.type
_entity_poly.pdbx_seq_one_letter_code
_entity_poly.pdbx_strand_id
1 'polypeptide(L)'
;MRKLILLLWFINQSFHAQEPYEVDYLFKNASVLTMADDTLLAHKNILVKDGIIKEISGTKTHLIKARHSIDLKGKFIIPSLSDAHVHLPENKDDLEKFLILNLINGVTKLRSMRGDWNHLEWRNEYNSETSVFPKLYLSAPPISQKDDFTSEQLEKYMDKTKDFDFIKILSIKDDILFNQLDSVCKINNISIGGHFPNNVSDDLVFKSNYTSFEHLGGLTELPELTANRLEEIKEHNIFICPTLSWYSIGSGRYSYDELRNQPGMQYIQKEIVDDWIDKTKQYREKIGKTAYEIEVEGELKKLDLKYQVIKKIHGLGIKMLLSPDSSSKYMVSGFGVFGEIELLKNSGLSNFEILEMATRNFATFFNGNYGTIAIGKDADFIVVNDNPLKNSNTLKTIEGVFINKQFLDKDDLNKLSESIIQN
;
A
#
# COMPACT_ATOMS: atom_id res chain seq x y z
N MET A 1 37.90 -4.44 82.38
CA MET A 1 38.02 -3.53 81.22
C MET A 1 37.78 -4.31 79.90
N ARG A 2 36.58 -4.23 79.33
CA ARG A 2 36.26 -4.89 78.06
C ARG A 2 36.51 -3.86 76.98
N LYS A 3 37.42 -4.18 76.01
CA LYS A 3 37.66 -3.36 74.82
C LYS A 3 36.63 -3.71 73.79
N LEU A 4 35.81 -2.71 73.39
CA LEU A 4 34.86 -2.77 72.33
C LEU A 4 35.61 -2.50 70.99
N ILE A 5 35.70 -3.52 70.11
CA ILE A 5 36.25 -3.35 68.78
C ILE A 5 35.06 -3.02 67.83
N LEU A 6 35.01 -1.76 67.36
CA LEU A 6 34.06 -1.34 66.29
C LEU A 6 34.66 -1.78 64.99
N LEU A 7 33.99 -2.74 64.33
CA LEU A 7 34.25 -3.12 62.94
C LEU A 7 33.47 -2.16 62.05
N LEU A 8 34.16 -1.22 61.41
CA LEU A 8 33.59 -0.38 60.34
C LEU A 8 33.51 -1.20 59.01
N TRP A 9 32.31 -1.58 58.66
CA TRP A 9 32.01 -2.14 57.32
C TRP A 9 31.95 -0.99 56.32
N PHE A 10 32.99 -0.85 55.49
CA PHE A 10 32.93 -0.02 54.26
C PHE A 10 32.13 -0.79 53.20
N ILE A 11 30.87 -0.38 53.01
CA ILE A 11 30.09 -0.82 51.82
C ILE A 11 30.65 -0.05 50.63
N ASN A 12 31.51 -0.73 49.87
CA ASN A 12 31.89 -0.26 48.52
C ASN A 12 30.67 -0.39 47.63
N GLN A 13 29.84 0.65 47.53
CA GLN A 13 28.89 0.79 46.45
C GLN A 13 29.70 1.06 45.18
N SER A 14 30.00 0.00 44.42
CA SER A 14 30.45 0.13 43.04
C SER A 14 29.32 0.76 42.25
N PHE A 15 29.40 2.07 42.03
CA PHE A 15 28.60 2.71 40.97
C PHE A 15 29.04 2.10 39.65
N HIS A 16 28.32 1.05 39.20
CA HIS A 16 28.39 0.66 37.81
C HIS A 16 27.77 1.81 37.03
N ALA A 17 28.62 2.63 36.40
CA ALA A 17 28.15 3.55 35.37
C ALA A 17 27.43 2.68 34.33
N GLN A 18 26.14 2.88 34.19
CA GLN A 18 25.35 2.18 33.23
C GLN A 18 25.91 2.57 31.86
N GLU A 19 26.45 1.58 31.10
CA GLU A 19 26.99 1.84 29.76
C GLU A 19 25.89 2.45 28.90
N PRO A 20 26.23 3.43 28.05
CA PRO A 20 25.25 4.05 27.17
C PRO A 20 24.62 2.99 26.24
N TYR A 21 23.29 2.96 26.18
CA TYR A 21 22.58 2.10 25.28
C TYR A 21 22.81 2.56 23.82
N GLU A 22 23.48 1.72 23.02
CA GLU A 22 23.79 2.04 21.61
C GLU A 22 22.64 1.69 20.69
N VAL A 23 22.25 2.67 19.83
CA VAL A 23 21.24 2.53 18.79
C VAL A 23 21.77 3.05 17.46
N ASP A 24 21.13 2.63 16.35
CA ASP A 24 21.52 3.12 15.03
C ASP A 24 20.95 4.52 14.80
N TYR A 25 19.66 4.72 15.11
CA TYR A 25 18.98 5.99 14.94
C TYR A 25 18.25 6.43 16.20
N LEU A 26 18.31 7.73 16.46
CA LEU A 26 17.50 8.44 17.43
C LEU A 26 16.80 9.60 16.73
N PHE A 27 15.49 9.46 16.52
CA PHE A 27 14.63 10.54 16.04
C PHE A 27 14.05 11.28 17.23
N LYS A 28 14.34 12.59 17.33
CA LYS A 28 13.95 13.43 18.48
C LYS A 28 12.80 14.37 18.11
N ASN A 29 12.02 14.72 19.13
CA ASN A 29 10.96 15.75 19.04
C ASN A 29 9.94 15.47 17.94
N ALA A 30 9.53 14.21 17.76
CA ALA A 30 8.51 13.81 16.81
C ALA A 30 7.10 13.93 17.40
N SER A 31 6.13 14.26 16.54
CA SER A 31 4.71 13.97 16.75
C SER A 31 4.42 12.63 16.08
N VAL A 32 4.00 11.62 16.84
CA VAL A 32 3.89 10.24 16.32
C VAL A 32 2.43 9.82 16.24
N LEU A 33 1.96 9.54 15.03
CA LEU A 33 0.71 8.86 14.79
C LEU A 33 1.00 7.35 14.66
N THR A 34 0.63 6.60 15.69
CA THR A 34 1.02 5.19 15.79
C THR A 34 0.25 4.28 14.84
N MET A 35 -0.91 4.69 14.39
CA MET A 35 -1.91 3.88 13.68
C MET A 35 -2.45 2.68 14.48
N ALA A 36 -2.19 2.60 15.79
CA ALA A 36 -2.93 1.70 16.68
C ALA A 36 -4.36 2.23 16.91
N ASP A 37 -4.46 3.54 17.06
CA ASP A 37 -5.67 4.35 17.12
C ASP A 37 -5.38 5.75 16.51
N ASP A 38 -6.32 6.68 16.55
CA ASP A 38 -6.19 8.05 16.04
C ASP A 38 -5.45 9.00 17.01
N THR A 39 -4.88 8.48 18.08
CA THR A 39 -4.15 9.27 19.09
C THR A 39 -2.80 9.71 18.56
N LEU A 40 -2.55 11.01 18.63
CA LEU A 40 -1.24 11.59 18.32
C LEU A 40 -0.39 11.72 19.58
N LEU A 41 0.77 11.09 19.58
CA LEU A 41 1.76 11.19 20.65
C LEU A 41 2.72 12.35 20.38
N ALA A 42 2.57 13.48 21.05
CA ALA A 42 3.43 14.66 20.89
C ALA A 42 4.77 14.51 21.62
N HIS A 43 5.81 15.19 21.08
CA HIS A 43 7.16 15.30 21.68
C HIS A 43 7.78 13.95 22.09
N LYS A 44 7.76 12.99 21.18
CA LYS A 44 8.35 11.68 21.37
C LYS A 44 9.72 11.57 20.70
N ASN A 45 10.54 10.72 21.29
CA ASN A 45 11.76 10.22 20.69
C ASN A 45 11.53 8.77 20.26
N ILE A 46 12.01 8.39 19.08
CA ILE A 46 11.97 7.02 18.58
C ILE A 46 13.41 6.51 18.47
N LEU A 47 13.69 5.40 19.12
CA LEU A 47 14.96 4.70 19.05
C LEU A 47 14.83 3.50 18.12
N VAL A 48 15.71 3.42 17.13
CA VAL A 48 15.78 2.31 16.18
C VAL A 48 17.14 1.64 16.27
N LYS A 49 17.12 0.31 16.37
CA LYS A 49 18.30 -0.54 16.31
C LYS A 49 18.02 -1.77 15.44
N ASP A 50 18.92 -2.06 14.52
CA ASP A 50 18.79 -3.17 13.57
C ASP A 50 17.49 -3.11 12.74
N GLY A 51 17.00 -1.90 12.45
CA GLY A 51 15.74 -1.68 11.73
C GLY A 51 14.46 -1.88 12.56
N ILE A 52 14.58 -2.14 13.87
CA ILE A 52 13.44 -2.37 14.77
C ILE A 52 13.27 -1.19 15.73
N ILE A 53 12.04 -0.76 15.94
CA ILE A 53 11.70 0.24 16.95
C ILE A 53 11.91 -0.36 18.33
N LYS A 54 12.87 0.17 19.09
CA LYS A 54 13.24 -0.33 20.41
C LYS A 54 12.56 0.44 21.54
N GLU A 55 12.29 1.74 21.32
CA GLU A 55 11.70 2.60 22.33
C GLU A 55 10.94 3.76 21.68
N ILE A 56 9.84 4.15 22.30
CA ILE A 56 9.10 5.39 22.04
C ILE A 56 8.97 6.10 23.36
N SER A 57 9.78 7.12 23.61
CA SER A 57 9.91 7.76 24.93
C SER A 57 9.62 9.26 24.90
N GLY A 58 9.51 9.84 26.09
CA GLY A 58 9.58 11.29 26.27
C GLY A 58 11.02 11.81 26.14
N THR A 59 11.24 13.07 26.50
CA THR A 59 12.44 13.85 26.17
C THR A 59 13.77 13.47 26.88
N LYS A 60 13.81 12.50 27.78
CA LYS A 60 15.03 12.14 28.52
C LYS A 60 15.85 11.07 27.78
N THR A 61 16.89 11.51 27.07
CA THR A 61 17.78 10.63 26.30
C THR A 61 19.26 10.73 26.74
N HIS A 62 19.54 11.11 27.98
CA HIS A 62 20.90 11.45 28.45
C HIS A 62 21.92 10.28 28.47
N LEU A 63 21.46 9.04 28.29
CA LEU A 63 22.32 7.84 28.29
C LEU A 63 22.28 7.07 26.98
N ILE A 64 21.80 7.69 25.87
CA ILE A 64 21.69 7.04 24.60
C ILE A 64 22.82 7.51 23.68
N LYS A 65 23.58 6.57 23.14
CA LYS A 65 24.57 6.79 22.09
C LYS A 65 23.97 6.32 20.76
N ALA A 66 23.56 7.26 19.92
CA ALA A 66 23.04 6.98 18.60
C ALA A 66 24.12 7.21 17.54
N ARG A 67 24.19 6.34 16.52
CA ARG A 67 25.02 6.58 15.32
C ARG A 67 24.53 7.80 14.56
N HIS A 68 23.19 7.89 14.41
CA HIS A 68 22.51 9.00 13.75
C HIS A 68 21.50 9.61 14.70
N SER A 69 21.57 10.92 14.94
CA SER A 69 20.63 11.65 15.80
C SER A 69 19.98 12.76 14.98
N ILE A 70 18.68 12.65 14.77
CA ILE A 70 17.88 13.50 13.89
C ILE A 70 16.83 14.23 14.73
N ASP A 71 16.86 15.55 14.74
CA ASP A 71 15.83 16.37 15.39
C ASP A 71 14.74 16.72 14.36
N LEU A 72 13.57 16.16 14.55
CA LEU A 72 12.42 16.35 13.66
C LEU A 72 11.66 17.66 13.91
N LYS A 73 12.02 18.41 14.97
CA LYS A 73 11.46 19.75 15.27
C LYS A 73 9.92 19.79 15.30
N GLY A 74 9.29 18.74 15.77
CA GLY A 74 7.84 18.61 15.87
C GLY A 74 7.14 18.06 14.61
N LYS A 75 7.88 17.72 13.54
CA LYS A 75 7.34 17.02 12.38
C LYS A 75 6.70 15.69 12.79
N PHE A 76 5.87 15.16 11.89
CA PHE A 76 5.06 13.98 12.17
C PHE A 76 5.71 12.72 11.62
N ILE A 77 5.73 11.66 12.42
CA ILE A 77 6.05 10.30 12.00
C ILE A 77 4.75 9.51 11.91
N ILE A 78 4.55 8.84 10.79
CA ILE A 78 3.48 7.86 10.57
C ILE A 78 4.07 6.64 9.88
N PRO A 79 3.46 5.44 9.96
CA PRO A 79 3.89 4.31 9.15
C PRO A 79 3.93 4.68 7.68
N SER A 80 4.85 4.12 6.92
CA SER A 80 4.90 4.31 5.47
C SER A 80 3.63 3.82 4.80
N LEU A 81 3.31 4.40 3.66
CA LEU A 81 2.15 4.01 2.87
C LEU A 81 2.42 2.71 2.10
N SER A 82 1.35 2.04 1.73
CA SER A 82 1.33 0.91 0.82
C SER A 82 0.34 1.16 -0.32
N ASP A 83 0.63 0.58 -1.49
CA ASP A 83 -0.29 0.51 -2.62
C ASP A 83 -0.61 -0.97 -2.91
N ALA A 84 -1.88 -1.34 -2.73
CA ALA A 84 -2.32 -2.72 -2.82
C ALA A 84 -2.74 -3.15 -4.24
N HIS A 85 -2.65 -2.25 -5.22
CA HIS A 85 -2.97 -2.58 -6.61
C HIS A 85 -2.08 -1.78 -7.56
N VAL A 86 -0.92 -2.35 -7.86
CA VAL A 86 -0.01 -1.77 -8.86
C VAL A 86 0.19 -2.74 -10.02
N HIS A 87 0.53 -2.18 -11.18
CA HIS A 87 1.05 -2.93 -12.31
C HIS A 87 2.51 -2.59 -12.49
N LEU A 88 3.39 -3.58 -12.36
CA LEU A 88 4.81 -3.39 -12.63
C LEU A 88 5.02 -3.06 -14.12
N PRO A 89 6.10 -2.36 -14.48
CA PRO A 89 6.42 -2.08 -15.87
C PRO A 89 6.67 -3.38 -16.66
N GLU A 90 6.53 -3.31 -17.98
CA GLU A 90 6.77 -4.47 -18.85
C GLU A 90 8.26 -4.82 -18.95
N ASN A 91 9.13 -3.82 -18.82
CA ASN A 91 10.58 -3.96 -18.93
C ASN A 91 11.25 -3.73 -17.57
N LYS A 92 12.28 -4.53 -17.28
CA LYS A 92 13.08 -4.37 -16.06
C LYS A 92 13.79 -3.01 -15.99
N ASP A 93 14.20 -2.46 -17.11
CA ASP A 93 14.88 -1.16 -17.18
C ASP A 93 14.03 -0.01 -16.61
N ASP A 94 12.71 -0.12 -16.68
CA ASP A 94 11.77 0.86 -16.12
C ASP A 94 11.45 0.61 -14.64
N LEU A 95 11.85 -0.53 -14.08
CA LEU A 95 11.47 -0.94 -12.72
C LEU A 95 12.07 -0.03 -11.66
N GLU A 96 13.34 0.34 -11.76
CA GLU A 96 13.98 1.21 -10.77
C GLU A 96 13.29 2.58 -10.72
N LYS A 97 12.99 3.17 -11.88
CA LYS A 97 12.20 4.40 -11.96
C LYS A 97 10.83 4.24 -11.30
N PHE A 98 10.13 3.15 -11.58
CA PHE A 98 8.85 2.82 -10.95
C PHE A 98 8.97 2.75 -9.42
N LEU A 99 10.00 2.09 -8.89
CA LEU A 99 10.25 1.96 -7.46
C LEU A 99 10.59 3.31 -6.81
N ILE A 100 11.42 4.12 -7.48
CA ILE A 100 11.75 5.48 -7.02
C ILE A 100 10.49 6.36 -6.95
N LEU A 101 9.61 6.31 -7.96
CA LEU A 101 8.35 7.07 -7.95
C LEU A 101 7.48 6.73 -6.73
N ASN A 102 7.44 5.47 -6.32
CA ASN A 102 6.74 5.06 -5.11
C ASN A 102 7.45 5.55 -3.85
N LEU A 103 8.75 5.35 -3.76
CA LEU A 103 9.56 5.71 -2.59
C LEU A 103 9.51 7.20 -2.26
N ILE A 104 9.67 8.08 -3.25
CA ILE A 104 9.63 9.54 -3.05
C ILE A 104 8.25 10.05 -2.62
N ASN A 105 7.21 9.25 -2.81
CA ASN A 105 5.85 9.50 -2.34
C ASN A 105 5.52 8.73 -1.04
N GLY A 106 6.53 8.16 -0.37
CA GLY A 106 6.37 7.47 0.91
C GLY A 106 5.69 6.10 0.85
N VAL A 107 5.56 5.53 -0.35
CA VAL A 107 5.01 4.18 -0.56
C VAL A 107 6.15 3.17 -0.54
N THR A 108 6.19 2.33 0.49
CA THR A 108 7.27 1.37 0.72
C THR A 108 6.86 -0.09 0.54
N LYS A 109 5.59 -0.35 0.30
CA LYS A 109 5.03 -1.69 0.06
C LYS A 109 4.11 -1.65 -1.16
N LEU A 110 4.33 -2.58 -2.08
CA LEU A 110 3.63 -2.64 -3.35
C LEU A 110 3.10 -4.04 -3.59
N ARG A 111 1.81 -4.17 -3.90
CA ARG A 111 1.20 -5.44 -4.30
C ARG A 111 0.92 -5.40 -5.79
N SER A 112 1.72 -6.16 -6.56
CA SER A 112 1.55 -6.27 -8.01
C SER A 112 0.38 -7.18 -8.34
N MET A 113 -0.61 -6.63 -9.04
CA MET A 113 -1.83 -7.34 -9.45
C MET A 113 -1.78 -7.87 -10.88
N ARG A 114 -0.69 -7.62 -11.61
CA ARG A 114 -0.46 -8.16 -12.95
C ARG A 114 0.91 -8.83 -12.99
N GLY A 115 0.96 -10.10 -12.58
CA GLY A 115 2.18 -10.87 -12.50
C GLY A 115 2.75 -11.30 -13.85
N ASP A 116 4.06 -11.51 -13.86
CA ASP A 116 4.81 -12.20 -14.89
C ASP A 116 5.82 -13.14 -14.22
N TRP A 117 6.25 -14.21 -14.91
CA TRP A 117 7.19 -15.19 -14.34
C TRP A 117 8.54 -14.56 -14.00
N ASN A 118 8.98 -13.54 -14.73
CA ASN A 118 10.22 -12.82 -14.51
C ASN A 118 10.18 -11.94 -13.24
N HIS A 119 8.99 -11.59 -12.74
CA HIS A 119 8.88 -10.73 -11.56
C HIS A 119 9.46 -11.35 -10.29
N LEU A 120 9.57 -12.69 -10.21
CA LEU A 120 10.26 -13.35 -9.09
C LEU A 120 11.74 -12.97 -9.02
N GLU A 121 12.43 -12.93 -10.16
CA GLU A 121 13.83 -12.49 -10.23
C GLU A 121 13.95 -11.02 -9.77
N TRP A 122 13.06 -10.15 -10.26
CA TRP A 122 13.04 -8.73 -9.87
C TRP A 122 12.81 -8.57 -8.37
N ARG A 123 11.83 -9.29 -7.81
CA ARG A 123 11.58 -9.27 -6.36
C ARG A 123 12.81 -9.71 -5.57
N ASN A 124 13.50 -10.77 -5.97
CA ASN A 124 14.66 -11.27 -5.25
C ASN A 124 15.81 -10.25 -5.23
N GLU A 125 15.97 -9.45 -6.29
CA GLU A 125 16.94 -8.38 -6.35
C GLU A 125 16.55 -7.19 -5.47
N TYR A 126 15.31 -6.71 -5.58
CA TYR A 126 14.88 -5.47 -4.95
C TYR A 126 14.34 -5.63 -3.52
N ASN A 127 13.92 -6.82 -3.11
CA ASN A 127 13.50 -7.09 -1.72
C ASN A 127 14.66 -7.49 -0.78
N SER A 128 15.92 -7.31 -1.20
CA SER A 128 17.07 -7.63 -0.35
C SER A 128 17.09 -6.74 0.92
N GLU A 129 17.71 -7.23 2.01
CA GLU A 129 17.80 -6.50 3.28
C GLU A 129 18.54 -5.16 3.20
N THR A 130 19.36 -4.98 2.17
CA THR A 130 20.13 -3.75 1.94
C THR A 130 19.49 -2.82 0.94
N SER A 131 18.38 -3.23 0.31
CA SER A 131 17.66 -2.45 -0.68
C SER A 131 16.95 -1.26 -0.01
N VAL A 132 17.05 -0.08 -0.61
CA VAL A 132 16.27 1.10 -0.20
C VAL A 132 14.94 1.24 -0.95
N PHE A 133 14.62 0.28 -1.82
CA PHE A 133 13.43 0.31 -2.64
C PHE A 133 12.21 -0.31 -1.94
N PRO A 134 11.00 0.04 -2.38
CA PRO A 134 9.76 -0.55 -1.89
C PRO A 134 9.73 -2.07 -2.01
N LYS A 135 9.20 -2.73 -1.00
CA LYS A 135 9.02 -4.19 -0.99
C LYS A 135 7.90 -4.60 -1.94
N LEU A 136 8.19 -5.59 -2.80
CA LEU A 136 7.26 -6.15 -3.76
C LEU A 136 6.58 -7.41 -3.22
N TYR A 137 5.23 -7.44 -3.30
CA TYR A 137 4.39 -8.62 -3.17
C TYR A 137 3.79 -8.92 -4.54
N LEU A 138 3.88 -10.14 -5.01
CA LEU A 138 3.64 -10.48 -6.41
C LEU A 138 2.50 -11.48 -6.59
N SER A 139 1.56 -11.18 -7.50
CA SER A 139 0.72 -12.22 -8.08
C SER A 139 1.50 -13.05 -9.08
N ALA A 140 1.14 -14.32 -9.23
CA ALA A 140 1.48 -15.09 -10.43
C ALA A 140 0.82 -14.47 -11.69
N PRO A 141 1.24 -14.85 -12.91
CA PRO A 141 0.55 -14.43 -14.12
C PRO A 141 -0.96 -14.67 -14.01
N PRO A 142 -1.82 -13.67 -14.31
CA PRO A 142 -3.22 -13.73 -13.97
C PRO A 142 -4.00 -14.74 -14.84
N ILE A 143 -5.01 -15.35 -14.22
CA ILE A 143 -5.94 -16.28 -14.91
C ILE A 143 -7.10 -15.49 -15.49
N SER A 144 -7.47 -15.81 -16.72
CA SER A 144 -8.60 -15.23 -17.45
C SER A 144 -9.54 -16.30 -18.01
N GLN A 145 -10.76 -15.93 -18.37
CA GLN A 145 -11.74 -16.84 -18.98
C GLN A 145 -11.29 -17.46 -20.31
N LYS A 146 -10.17 -16.96 -20.89
CA LYS A 146 -9.57 -17.52 -22.11
C LYS A 146 -8.67 -18.72 -21.79
N ASP A 147 -8.28 -18.87 -20.54
CA ASP A 147 -7.46 -19.97 -20.08
C ASP A 147 -8.36 -21.19 -19.84
N ASP A 148 -8.22 -22.19 -20.67
CA ASP A 148 -8.95 -23.46 -20.58
C ASP A 148 -7.96 -24.54 -20.14
N PHE A 149 -7.64 -24.53 -18.84
CA PHE A 149 -6.66 -25.46 -18.27
C PHE A 149 -7.17 -26.89 -18.28
N THR A 150 -6.39 -27.80 -18.87
CA THR A 150 -6.46 -29.22 -18.48
C THR A 150 -5.89 -29.39 -17.05
N SER A 151 -6.20 -30.49 -16.38
CA SER A 151 -5.66 -30.79 -15.05
C SER A 151 -4.12 -30.74 -15.06
N GLU A 152 -3.46 -31.27 -16.07
CA GLU A 152 -1.99 -31.23 -16.21
C GLU A 152 -1.45 -29.81 -16.39
N GLN A 153 -2.14 -28.96 -17.15
CA GLN A 153 -1.74 -27.57 -17.32
C GLN A 153 -1.91 -26.76 -16.02
N LEU A 154 -2.97 -27.03 -15.28
CA LEU A 154 -3.21 -26.40 -13.99
C LEU A 154 -2.14 -26.81 -12.96
N GLU A 155 -1.77 -28.09 -12.90
CA GLU A 155 -0.68 -28.57 -12.06
C GLU A 155 0.65 -27.90 -12.41
N LYS A 156 1.01 -27.80 -13.69
CA LYS A 156 2.20 -27.11 -14.16
C LYS A 156 2.20 -25.62 -13.83
N TYR A 157 1.04 -24.97 -13.94
CA TYR A 157 0.88 -23.58 -13.53
C TYR A 157 1.13 -23.44 -12.02
N MET A 158 0.50 -24.29 -11.21
CA MET A 158 0.64 -24.28 -9.74
C MET A 158 2.07 -24.58 -9.29
N ASP A 159 2.79 -25.48 -9.95
CA ASP A 159 4.20 -25.75 -9.65
C ASP A 159 5.08 -24.50 -9.79
N LYS A 160 4.79 -23.63 -10.75
CA LYS A 160 5.50 -22.37 -10.97
C LYS A 160 5.06 -21.24 -10.03
N THR A 161 3.90 -21.36 -9.38
CA THR A 161 3.37 -20.29 -8.53
C THR A 161 3.83 -20.34 -7.08
N LYS A 162 4.56 -21.36 -6.68
CA LYS A 162 4.94 -21.63 -5.26
C LYS A 162 5.67 -20.47 -4.58
N ASP A 163 6.44 -19.69 -5.35
CA ASP A 163 7.20 -18.56 -4.82
C ASP A 163 6.48 -17.22 -4.97
N PHE A 164 5.28 -17.20 -5.58
CA PHE A 164 4.44 -16.00 -5.61
C PHE A 164 3.63 -15.87 -4.34
N ASP A 165 3.19 -14.66 -4.03
CA ASP A 165 2.43 -14.40 -2.80
C ASP A 165 0.95 -14.80 -2.96
N PHE A 166 0.41 -14.79 -4.18
CA PHE A 166 -0.98 -15.15 -4.49
C PHE A 166 -1.21 -15.33 -6.00
N ILE A 167 -2.41 -15.79 -6.36
CA ILE A 167 -2.88 -15.87 -7.75
C ILE A 167 -3.93 -14.79 -7.99
N LYS A 168 -3.83 -14.07 -9.12
CA LYS A 168 -4.87 -13.14 -9.57
C LYS A 168 -5.84 -13.79 -10.55
N ILE A 169 -7.14 -13.69 -10.27
CA ILE A 169 -8.22 -13.97 -11.23
C ILE A 169 -8.67 -12.65 -11.86
N LEU A 170 -8.51 -12.51 -13.19
CA LEU A 170 -9.13 -11.44 -13.98
C LEU A 170 -10.57 -11.80 -14.33
N SER A 171 -10.78 -13.04 -14.75
CA SER A 171 -12.07 -13.66 -15.03
C SER A 171 -11.88 -15.17 -15.08
N ILE A 172 -12.95 -15.92 -14.88
CA ILE A 172 -12.90 -17.38 -14.98
C ILE A 172 -14.16 -17.87 -15.69
N LYS A 173 -14.06 -19.01 -16.38
CA LYS A 173 -15.06 -19.47 -17.31
C LYS A 173 -16.35 -19.92 -16.61
N ASP A 174 -16.22 -20.77 -15.60
CA ASP A 174 -17.33 -21.44 -14.94
C ASP A 174 -16.96 -22.02 -13.55
N ASP A 175 -17.96 -22.55 -12.86
CA ASP A 175 -17.83 -23.20 -11.56
C ASP A 175 -16.84 -24.38 -11.56
N ILE A 176 -16.76 -25.12 -12.67
CA ILE A 176 -15.94 -26.34 -12.76
C ILE A 176 -14.46 -25.96 -12.70
N LEU A 177 -14.04 -25.03 -13.57
CA LEU A 177 -12.65 -24.57 -13.58
C LEU A 177 -12.29 -23.84 -12.29
N PHE A 178 -13.23 -23.05 -11.76
CA PHE A 178 -13.01 -22.35 -10.49
C PHE A 178 -12.78 -23.33 -9.33
N ASN A 179 -13.59 -24.37 -9.20
CA ASN A 179 -13.46 -25.37 -8.15
C ASN A 179 -12.17 -26.20 -8.27
N GLN A 180 -11.74 -26.50 -9.50
CA GLN A 180 -10.43 -27.14 -9.73
C GLN A 180 -9.29 -26.25 -9.27
N LEU A 181 -9.29 -24.97 -9.67
CA LEU A 181 -8.27 -23.99 -9.27
C LEU A 181 -8.24 -23.82 -7.75
N ASP A 182 -9.39 -23.57 -7.12
CA ASP A 182 -9.50 -23.39 -5.67
C ASP A 182 -9.00 -24.60 -4.89
N SER A 183 -9.35 -25.82 -5.35
CA SER A 183 -8.88 -27.07 -4.74
C SER A 183 -7.36 -27.16 -4.72
N VAL A 184 -6.72 -26.82 -5.84
CA VAL A 184 -5.25 -26.84 -5.94
C VAL A 184 -4.62 -25.68 -5.13
N CYS A 185 -5.26 -24.52 -5.10
CA CYS A 185 -4.85 -23.41 -4.24
C CYS A 185 -4.88 -23.78 -2.76
N LYS A 186 -5.93 -24.43 -2.29
CA LYS A 186 -6.04 -24.93 -0.91
C LYS A 186 -4.98 -25.94 -0.54
N ILE A 187 -4.71 -26.91 -1.42
CA ILE A 187 -3.65 -27.92 -1.21
C ILE A 187 -2.27 -27.25 -1.09
N ASN A 188 -1.99 -26.23 -1.87
CA ASN A 188 -0.71 -25.53 -1.89
C ASN A 188 -0.65 -24.31 -0.94
N ASN A 189 -1.70 -24.02 -0.21
CA ASN A 189 -1.84 -22.87 0.68
C ASN A 189 -1.54 -21.52 -0.04
N ILE A 190 -2.02 -21.36 -1.27
CA ILE A 190 -1.86 -20.16 -2.07
C ILE A 190 -3.21 -19.41 -2.06
N SER A 191 -3.18 -18.13 -1.69
CA SER A 191 -4.39 -17.30 -1.70
C SER A 191 -4.78 -16.85 -3.11
N ILE A 192 -6.07 -16.54 -3.28
CA ILE A 192 -6.63 -15.98 -4.49
C ILE A 192 -7.00 -14.52 -4.21
N GLY A 193 -6.69 -13.63 -5.16
CA GLY A 193 -7.21 -12.26 -5.23
C GLY A 193 -7.65 -11.95 -6.64
N GLY A 194 -8.39 -10.87 -6.85
CA GLY A 194 -8.76 -10.47 -8.19
C GLY A 194 -10.19 -9.97 -8.32
N HIS A 195 -10.69 -9.95 -9.55
CA HIS A 195 -12.05 -9.52 -9.80
C HIS A 195 -13.06 -10.48 -9.17
N PHE A 196 -14.22 -9.96 -8.76
CA PHE A 196 -15.33 -10.83 -8.39
C PHE A 196 -15.73 -11.69 -9.60
N PRO A 197 -15.71 -13.03 -9.49
CA PRO A 197 -15.90 -13.91 -10.64
C PRO A 197 -17.40 -14.12 -10.93
N ASN A 198 -18.05 -13.19 -11.62
CA ASN A 198 -19.50 -13.18 -11.88
C ASN A 198 -20.05 -14.42 -12.61
N ASN A 199 -19.18 -15.24 -13.20
CA ASN A 199 -19.56 -16.50 -13.88
C ASN A 199 -19.51 -17.71 -12.92
N VAL A 200 -19.22 -17.48 -11.65
CA VAL A 200 -19.12 -18.51 -10.61
C VAL A 200 -20.21 -18.28 -9.59
N SER A 201 -20.79 -19.34 -9.06
CA SER A 201 -21.80 -19.25 -8.00
C SER A 201 -21.19 -18.64 -6.73
N ASP A 202 -21.94 -17.73 -6.09
CA ASP A 202 -21.49 -17.04 -4.87
C ASP A 202 -21.08 -18.02 -3.77
N ASP A 203 -21.78 -19.15 -3.61
CA ASP A 203 -21.45 -20.20 -2.64
C ASP A 203 -20.03 -20.77 -2.83
N LEU A 204 -19.59 -20.98 -4.05
CA LEU A 204 -18.22 -21.42 -4.34
C LEU A 204 -17.21 -20.31 -4.09
N VAL A 205 -17.51 -19.08 -4.50
CA VAL A 205 -16.62 -17.93 -4.31
C VAL A 205 -16.31 -17.71 -2.84
N PHE A 206 -17.33 -17.65 -1.99
CA PHE A 206 -17.15 -17.33 -0.57
C PHE A 206 -16.57 -18.49 0.25
N LYS A 207 -16.70 -19.74 -0.20
CA LYS A 207 -16.03 -20.90 0.42
C LYS A 207 -14.62 -21.17 -0.10
N SER A 208 -14.15 -20.36 -1.04
CA SER A 208 -12.83 -20.52 -1.67
C SER A 208 -11.70 -19.88 -0.88
N ASN A 209 -10.51 -19.96 -1.44
CA ASN A 209 -9.29 -19.33 -0.90
C ASN A 209 -9.16 -17.83 -1.30
N TYR A 210 -10.27 -17.17 -1.66
CA TYR A 210 -10.27 -15.74 -1.95
C TYR A 210 -9.95 -14.92 -0.68
N THR A 211 -8.99 -14.00 -0.81
CA THR A 211 -8.58 -13.11 0.29
C THR A 211 -8.83 -11.64 -0.02
N SER A 212 -8.98 -11.27 -1.31
CA SER A 212 -9.33 -9.90 -1.69
C SER A 212 -10.11 -9.84 -2.99
N PHE A 213 -11.08 -8.90 -3.07
CA PHE A 213 -11.70 -8.50 -4.31
C PHE A 213 -11.16 -7.15 -4.77
N GLU A 214 -10.76 -7.14 -6.03
CA GLU A 214 -10.25 -5.95 -6.70
C GLU A 214 -11.40 -5.24 -7.42
N HIS A 215 -11.37 -3.90 -7.35
CA HIS A 215 -12.45 -3.08 -7.87
C HIS A 215 -13.78 -3.30 -7.09
N LEU A 216 -14.85 -2.78 -7.60
CA LEU A 216 -16.19 -2.93 -7.00
C LEU A 216 -17.17 -3.64 -7.95
N GLY A 217 -16.65 -4.34 -8.96
CA GLY A 217 -17.44 -5.23 -9.81
C GLY A 217 -18.09 -6.32 -8.96
N GLY A 218 -19.34 -6.66 -9.28
CA GLY A 218 -20.12 -7.60 -8.48
C GLY A 218 -20.69 -7.05 -7.17
N LEU A 219 -20.27 -5.84 -6.73
CA LEU A 219 -20.71 -5.18 -5.50
C LEU A 219 -21.52 -3.90 -5.73
N THR A 220 -21.73 -3.50 -7.00
CA THR A 220 -22.48 -2.29 -7.38
C THR A 220 -23.68 -2.61 -8.26
N GLU A 221 -24.19 -3.82 -8.20
CA GLU A 221 -25.31 -4.32 -8.98
C GLU A 221 -26.66 -4.19 -8.23
N LEU A 222 -27.44 -5.27 -8.18
CA LEU A 222 -28.73 -5.25 -7.49
C LEU A 222 -28.55 -5.07 -5.97
N PRO A 223 -29.33 -4.20 -5.30
CA PRO A 223 -29.13 -3.89 -3.88
C PRO A 223 -29.16 -5.09 -2.94
N GLU A 224 -30.06 -6.05 -3.15
CA GLU A 224 -30.16 -7.27 -2.33
C GLU A 224 -28.95 -8.18 -2.51
N LEU A 225 -28.53 -8.40 -3.77
CA LEU A 225 -27.34 -9.19 -4.09
C LEU A 225 -26.08 -8.58 -3.48
N THR A 226 -25.93 -7.25 -3.59
CA THR A 226 -24.84 -6.51 -2.97
C THR A 226 -24.85 -6.67 -1.45
N ALA A 227 -25.99 -6.58 -0.80
CA ALA A 227 -26.11 -6.73 0.67
C ALA A 227 -25.66 -8.13 1.11
N ASN A 228 -26.15 -9.18 0.45
CA ASN A 228 -25.77 -10.55 0.77
C ASN A 228 -24.27 -10.79 0.58
N ARG A 229 -23.70 -10.33 -0.52
CA ARG A 229 -22.25 -10.45 -0.80
C ARG A 229 -21.40 -9.71 0.23
N LEU A 230 -21.83 -8.55 0.71
CA LEU A 230 -21.10 -7.82 1.74
C LEU A 230 -21.12 -8.55 3.09
N GLU A 231 -22.19 -9.21 3.47
CA GLU A 231 -22.21 -10.06 4.68
C GLU A 231 -21.25 -11.25 4.54
N GLU A 232 -21.26 -11.95 3.41
CA GLU A 232 -20.32 -13.04 3.14
C GLU A 232 -18.85 -12.57 3.16
N ILE A 233 -18.55 -11.41 2.55
CA ILE A 233 -17.21 -10.79 2.56
C ILE A 233 -16.75 -10.53 4.00
N LYS A 234 -17.66 -10.02 4.85
CA LYS A 234 -17.39 -9.79 6.27
C LYS A 234 -17.15 -11.10 7.02
N GLU A 235 -18.01 -12.09 6.85
CA GLU A 235 -17.92 -13.38 7.52
C GLU A 235 -16.61 -14.10 7.19
N HIS A 236 -16.19 -14.07 5.93
CA HIS A 236 -14.97 -14.71 5.44
C HIS A 236 -13.72 -13.83 5.55
N ASN A 237 -13.82 -12.62 6.13
CA ASN A 237 -12.72 -11.67 6.29
C ASN A 237 -11.98 -11.34 4.99
N ILE A 238 -12.70 -11.26 3.87
CA ILE A 238 -12.15 -10.89 2.56
C ILE A 238 -11.95 -9.38 2.53
N PHE A 239 -10.80 -8.94 2.02
CA PHE A 239 -10.47 -7.52 1.88
C PHE A 239 -11.02 -6.96 0.57
N ILE A 240 -11.27 -5.65 0.54
CA ILE A 240 -11.68 -4.93 -0.68
C ILE A 240 -10.61 -3.93 -1.09
N CYS A 241 -10.27 -3.93 -2.38
CA CYS A 241 -9.41 -2.97 -3.05
C CYS A 241 -10.25 -2.08 -3.98
N PRO A 242 -10.68 -0.88 -3.56
CA PRO A 242 -11.73 -0.11 -4.26
C PRO A 242 -11.35 0.40 -5.64
N THR A 243 -10.11 0.82 -5.83
CA THR A 243 -9.58 1.41 -7.07
C THR A 243 -10.42 2.55 -7.66
N LEU A 244 -10.86 3.47 -6.81
CA LEU A 244 -11.70 4.59 -7.20
C LEU A 244 -11.02 5.50 -8.22
N SER A 245 -9.70 5.64 -8.15
CA SER A 245 -8.90 6.43 -9.09
C SER A 245 -9.04 5.92 -10.52
N TRP A 246 -9.02 4.60 -10.71
CA TRP A 246 -9.24 3.98 -12.01
C TRP A 246 -10.62 4.33 -12.58
N TYR A 247 -11.69 4.22 -11.78
CA TYR A 247 -13.03 4.61 -12.19
C TYR A 247 -13.16 6.11 -12.47
N SER A 248 -12.47 6.95 -11.68
CA SER A 248 -12.48 8.39 -11.85
C SER A 248 -11.84 8.82 -13.17
N ILE A 249 -10.68 8.27 -13.52
CA ILE A 249 -10.03 8.50 -14.82
C ILE A 249 -10.89 7.92 -15.95
N GLY A 250 -11.38 6.70 -15.80
CA GLY A 250 -12.23 6.01 -16.76
C GLY A 250 -13.58 6.69 -17.05
N SER A 251 -14.07 7.52 -16.11
CA SER A 251 -15.33 8.24 -16.29
C SER A 251 -15.33 9.27 -17.44
N GLY A 252 -14.14 9.63 -17.94
CA GLY A 252 -14.01 10.59 -19.04
C GLY A 252 -14.17 12.06 -18.63
N ARG A 253 -14.45 12.38 -17.38
CA ARG A 253 -14.79 13.73 -16.89
C ARG A 253 -13.69 14.77 -17.07
N TYR A 254 -12.44 14.34 -17.16
CA TYR A 254 -11.29 15.24 -17.21
C TYR A 254 -11.09 15.83 -18.62
N SER A 255 -10.81 17.14 -18.69
CA SER A 255 -10.34 17.79 -19.90
C SER A 255 -8.96 17.26 -20.30
N TYR A 256 -8.52 17.55 -21.53
CA TYR A 256 -7.18 17.16 -21.99
C TYR A 256 -6.06 17.80 -21.17
N ASP A 257 -6.25 19.06 -20.72
CA ASP A 257 -5.28 19.74 -19.88
C ASP A 257 -5.21 19.13 -18.49
N GLU A 258 -6.35 18.76 -17.89
CA GLU A 258 -6.36 18.04 -16.61
C GLU A 258 -5.73 16.66 -16.71
N LEU A 259 -5.93 15.94 -17.82
CA LEU A 259 -5.27 14.65 -18.05
C LEU A 259 -3.76 14.79 -18.20
N ARG A 260 -3.28 15.83 -18.91
CA ARG A 260 -1.85 16.14 -19.05
C ARG A 260 -1.19 16.51 -17.72
N ASN A 261 -1.95 17.09 -16.81
CA ASN A 261 -1.47 17.61 -15.53
C ASN A 261 -1.87 16.73 -14.33
N GLN A 262 -2.24 15.45 -14.57
CA GLN A 262 -2.40 14.52 -13.47
C GLN A 262 -1.10 14.40 -12.66
N PRO A 263 -1.17 14.14 -11.34
CA PRO A 263 0.02 14.03 -10.51
C PRO A 263 1.03 13.02 -11.05
N GLY A 264 2.31 13.40 -11.13
CA GLY A 264 3.38 12.53 -11.60
C GLY A 264 3.59 12.52 -13.13
N MET A 265 2.74 13.18 -13.91
CA MET A 265 2.85 13.17 -15.38
C MET A 265 4.16 13.77 -15.92
N GLN A 266 4.83 14.63 -15.15
CA GLN A 266 6.17 15.16 -15.49
C GLN A 266 7.26 14.08 -15.58
N TYR A 267 7.01 12.89 -15.04
CA TYR A 267 7.93 11.75 -15.12
C TYR A 267 7.64 10.82 -16.31
N ILE A 268 6.56 11.05 -17.03
CA ILE A 268 6.20 10.29 -18.23
C ILE A 268 6.73 11.01 -19.47
N GLN A 269 7.30 10.26 -20.40
CA GLN A 269 7.80 10.83 -21.65
C GLN A 269 6.68 11.56 -22.39
N LYS A 270 7.00 12.75 -22.89
CA LYS A 270 6.03 13.62 -23.55
C LYS A 270 5.30 12.92 -24.71
N GLU A 271 6.02 12.11 -25.48
CA GLU A 271 5.52 11.35 -26.60
C GLU A 271 4.44 10.33 -26.19
N ILE A 272 4.63 9.68 -25.01
CA ILE A 272 3.65 8.75 -24.43
C ILE A 272 2.40 9.51 -24.00
N VAL A 273 2.57 10.65 -23.35
CA VAL A 273 1.45 11.51 -22.93
C VAL A 273 0.67 12.01 -24.14
N ASP A 274 1.37 12.44 -25.18
CA ASP A 274 0.75 12.91 -26.43
C ASP A 274 -0.03 11.78 -27.12
N ASP A 275 0.51 10.56 -27.21
CA ASP A 275 -0.20 9.38 -27.73
C ASP A 275 -1.48 9.08 -26.92
N TRP A 276 -1.40 9.14 -25.58
CA TRP A 276 -2.57 8.93 -24.73
C TRP A 276 -3.67 9.98 -24.99
N ILE A 277 -3.28 11.24 -25.12
CA ILE A 277 -4.22 12.33 -25.40
C ILE A 277 -4.84 12.18 -26.79
N ASP A 278 -4.04 11.85 -27.80
CA ASP A 278 -4.54 11.67 -29.15
C ASP A 278 -5.52 10.47 -29.25
N LYS A 279 -5.23 9.36 -28.59
CA LYS A 279 -6.17 8.24 -28.47
C LYS A 279 -7.47 8.64 -27.77
N THR A 280 -7.39 9.47 -26.74
CA THR A 280 -8.57 9.99 -26.04
C THR A 280 -9.38 10.94 -26.92
N LYS A 281 -8.73 11.82 -27.71
CA LYS A 281 -9.39 12.68 -28.69
C LYS A 281 -10.11 11.85 -29.77
N GLN A 282 -9.41 10.90 -30.38
CA GLN A 282 -9.99 10.01 -31.40
C GLN A 282 -11.23 9.28 -30.88
N TYR A 283 -11.20 8.81 -29.64
CA TYR A 283 -12.36 8.17 -29.02
C TYR A 283 -13.53 9.16 -28.89
N ARG A 284 -13.31 10.34 -28.31
CA ARG A 284 -14.34 11.38 -28.10
C ARG A 284 -14.94 11.87 -29.42
N GLU A 285 -14.11 12.05 -30.45
CA GLU A 285 -14.52 12.44 -31.80
C GLU A 285 -15.37 11.33 -32.45
N LYS A 286 -14.95 10.07 -32.33
CA LYS A 286 -15.65 8.91 -32.91
C LYS A 286 -17.07 8.75 -32.37
N ILE A 287 -17.27 8.92 -31.06
CA ILE A 287 -18.61 8.78 -30.46
C ILE A 287 -19.43 10.06 -30.57
N GLY A 288 -18.81 11.21 -30.80
CA GLY A 288 -19.43 12.52 -30.92
C GLY A 288 -19.81 13.16 -29.56
N LYS A 289 -19.92 14.48 -29.56
CA LYS A 289 -20.06 15.28 -28.34
C LYS A 289 -21.23 14.85 -27.46
N THR A 290 -22.43 14.75 -28.02
CA THR A 290 -23.64 14.44 -27.22
C THR A 290 -23.60 13.05 -26.62
N ALA A 291 -23.11 12.04 -27.39
CA ALA A 291 -22.98 10.67 -26.87
C ALA A 291 -21.91 10.61 -25.76
N TYR A 292 -20.82 11.34 -25.92
CA TYR A 292 -19.78 11.44 -24.90
C TYR A 292 -20.27 12.09 -23.61
N GLU A 293 -21.06 13.18 -23.70
CA GLU A 293 -21.64 13.84 -22.51
C GLU A 293 -22.59 12.90 -21.75
N ILE A 294 -23.41 12.10 -22.46
CA ILE A 294 -24.28 11.08 -21.86
C ILE A 294 -23.47 9.98 -21.18
N GLU A 295 -22.40 9.51 -21.83
CA GLU A 295 -21.49 8.50 -21.26
C GLU A 295 -20.85 9.01 -19.96
N VAL A 296 -20.28 10.20 -19.97
CA VAL A 296 -19.67 10.83 -18.79
C VAL A 296 -20.67 10.95 -17.64
N GLU A 297 -21.89 11.43 -17.92
CA GLU A 297 -22.96 11.53 -16.91
C GLU A 297 -23.29 10.15 -16.32
N GLY A 298 -23.39 9.14 -17.16
CA GLY A 298 -23.62 7.75 -16.74
C GLY A 298 -22.50 7.20 -15.85
N GLU A 299 -21.23 7.41 -16.22
CA GLU A 299 -20.09 6.96 -15.43
C GLU A 299 -19.95 7.71 -14.11
N LEU A 300 -20.28 8.99 -14.05
CA LEU A 300 -20.31 9.76 -12.81
C LEU A 300 -21.39 9.25 -11.84
N LYS A 301 -22.58 8.90 -12.34
CA LYS A 301 -23.62 8.25 -11.53
C LYS A 301 -23.16 6.91 -10.95
N LYS A 302 -22.42 6.12 -11.76
CA LYS A 302 -21.81 4.86 -11.28
C LYS A 302 -20.73 5.12 -10.22
N LEU A 303 -19.94 6.19 -10.36
CA LEU A 303 -18.94 6.58 -9.38
C LEU A 303 -19.59 6.98 -8.04
N ASP A 304 -20.68 7.73 -8.09
CA ASP A 304 -21.47 8.10 -6.89
C ASP A 304 -22.05 6.86 -6.19
N LEU A 305 -22.51 5.87 -6.96
CA LEU A 305 -22.93 4.58 -6.38
C LEU A 305 -21.77 3.86 -5.68
N LYS A 306 -20.56 3.91 -6.26
CA LYS A 306 -19.36 3.32 -5.63
C LYS A 306 -19.03 4.00 -4.30
N TYR A 307 -19.14 5.33 -4.21
CA TYR A 307 -18.97 6.04 -2.94
C TYR A 307 -19.95 5.52 -1.87
N GLN A 308 -21.21 5.29 -2.23
CA GLN A 308 -22.21 4.75 -1.31
C GLN A 308 -21.87 3.32 -0.87
N VAL A 309 -21.39 2.49 -1.78
CA VAL A 309 -20.96 1.11 -1.46
C VAL A 309 -19.74 1.11 -0.55
N ILE A 310 -18.74 1.95 -0.79
CA ILE A 310 -17.59 2.13 0.11
C ILE A 310 -18.04 2.49 1.52
N LYS A 311 -18.98 3.43 1.66
CA LYS A 311 -19.54 3.79 2.96
C LYS A 311 -20.22 2.59 3.66
N LYS A 312 -20.91 1.74 2.91
CA LYS A 312 -21.52 0.50 3.46
C LYS A 312 -20.45 -0.50 3.88
N ILE A 313 -19.45 -0.74 3.04
CA ILE A 313 -18.30 -1.62 3.31
C ILE A 313 -17.64 -1.23 4.63
N HIS A 314 -17.32 0.06 4.77
CA HIS A 314 -16.74 0.60 6.00
C HIS A 314 -17.68 0.45 7.21
N GLY A 315 -18.96 0.79 7.07
CA GLY A 315 -19.97 0.69 8.12
C GLY A 315 -20.20 -0.74 8.63
N LEU A 316 -19.92 -1.75 7.81
CA LEU A 316 -19.95 -3.17 8.19
C LEU A 316 -18.65 -3.64 8.86
N GLY A 317 -17.61 -2.80 8.90
CA GLY A 317 -16.30 -3.15 9.44
C GLY A 317 -15.48 -4.05 8.50
N ILE A 318 -15.84 -4.14 7.22
CA ILE A 318 -15.06 -4.86 6.21
C ILE A 318 -13.76 -4.08 5.96
N LYS A 319 -12.62 -4.77 6.00
CA LYS A 319 -11.33 -4.15 5.79
C LYS A 319 -11.10 -3.84 4.31
N MET A 320 -10.58 -2.65 4.06
CA MET A 320 -10.18 -2.20 2.73
C MET A 320 -8.67 -1.95 2.68
N LEU A 321 -8.10 -2.02 1.48
CA LEU A 321 -6.71 -1.67 1.19
C LEU A 321 -6.67 -0.47 0.27
N LEU A 322 -5.72 0.45 0.49
CA LEU A 322 -5.49 1.57 -0.42
C LEU A 322 -4.94 1.06 -1.74
N SER A 323 -5.63 1.35 -2.83
CA SER A 323 -5.39 0.71 -4.12
C SER A 323 -5.87 1.59 -5.28
N PRO A 324 -5.02 2.46 -5.85
CA PRO A 324 -5.41 3.33 -6.97
C PRO A 324 -5.54 2.60 -8.31
N ASP A 325 -4.97 1.41 -8.48
CA ASP A 325 -4.76 0.71 -9.76
C ASP A 325 -3.74 1.44 -10.66
N SER A 326 -2.60 1.80 -10.04
CA SER A 326 -1.47 2.46 -10.72
C SER A 326 -0.58 1.39 -11.37
N SER A 327 0.17 1.70 -12.28
CA SER A 327 0.51 2.40 -13.44
C SER A 327 -0.47 2.20 -14.61
N SER A 328 -1.46 3.01 -14.73
CA SER A 328 -2.34 3.02 -15.90
C SER A 328 -2.29 4.38 -16.58
N LYS A 329 -2.97 4.54 -17.72
CA LYS A 329 -2.99 5.83 -18.43
C LYS A 329 -3.43 6.95 -17.48
N TYR A 330 -2.65 8.03 -17.45
CA TYR A 330 -2.87 9.22 -16.62
C TYR A 330 -2.80 8.98 -15.10
N MET A 331 -2.34 7.81 -14.64
CA MET A 331 -2.21 7.48 -13.23
C MET A 331 -0.83 6.89 -12.96
N VAL A 332 0.07 7.76 -12.51
CA VAL A 332 1.48 7.41 -12.27
C VAL A 332 1.62 6.75 -10.92
N SER A 333 2.38 5.65 -10.87
CA SER A 333 2.66 4.92 -9.63
C SER A 333 3.29 5.82 -8.57
N GLY A 334 2.96 5.58 -7.31
CA GLY A 334 3.33 6.45 -6.20
C GLY A 334 2.46 7.70 -6.08
N PHE A 335 2.11 8.36 -7.18
CA PHE A 335 1.23 9.53 -7.19
C PHE A 335 -0.25 9.17 -7.15
N GLY A 336 -0.63 8.02 -7.70
CA GLY A 336 -2.03 7.54 -7.73
C GLY A 336 -2.65 7.41 -6.34
N VAL A 337 -1.85 7.11 -5.31
CA VAL A 337 -2.33 6.97 -3.92
C VAL A 337 -3.00 8.24 -3.40
N PHE A 338 -2.55 9.43 -3.83
CA PHE A 338 -3.14 10.69 -3.38
C PHE A 338 -4.49 10.96 -4.03
N GLY A 339 -4.67 10.54 -5.28
CA GLY A 339 -5.97 10.56 -5.96
C GLY A 339 -6.98 9.64 -5.26
N GLU A 340 -6.55 8.43 -4.91
CA GLU A 340 -7.38 7.45 -4.20
C GLU A 340 -7.79 7.97 -2.81
N ILE A 341 -6.86 8.57 -2.05
CA ILE A 341 -7.14 9.21 -0.76
C ILE A 341 -8.26 10.26 -0.89
N GLU A 342 -8.19 11.15 -1.88
CA GLU A 342 -9.21 12.19 -2.07
C GLU A 342 -10.57 11.60 -2.47
N LEU A 343 -10.61 10.55 -3.29
CA LEU A 343 -11.85 9.88 -3.68
C LEU A 343 -12.47 9.10 -2.52
N LEU A 344 -11.68 8.47 -1.68
CA LEU A 344 -12.14 7.82 -0.45
C LEU A 344 -12.72 8.82 0.55
N LYS A 345 -12.17 10.04 0.66
CA LYS A 345 -12.77 11.13 1.44
C LYS A 345 -14.16 11.52 0.91
N ASN A 346 -14.33 11.53 -0.41
CA ASN A 346 -15.65 11.77 -1.02
C ASN A 346 -16.67 10.67 -0.68
N SER A 347 -16.20 9.46 -0.33
CA SER A 347 -17.06 8.39 0.20
C SER A 347 -17.44 8.59 1.67
N GLY A 348 -16.91 9.65 2.33
CA GLY A 348 -17.20 10.00 3.71
C GLY A 348 -16.28 9.35 4.74
N LEU A 349 -15.16 8.74 4.33
CA LEU A 349 -14.14 8.21 5.23
C LEU A 349 -13.28 9.35 5.79
N SER A 350 -12.90 9.23 7.06
CA SER A 350 -11.94 10.12 7.72
C SER A 350 -10.51 9.86 7.24
N ASN A 351 -9.62 10.83 7.45
CA ASN A 351 -8.20 10.62 7.13
C ASN A 351 -7.59 9.45 7.90
N PHE A 352 -8.03 9.19 9.15
CA PHE A 352 -7.54 8.05 9.93
C PHE A 352 -7.93 6.72 9.26
N GLU A 353 -9.20 6.53 8.93
CA GLU A 353 -9.72 5.32 8.27
C GLU A 353 -9.04 5.05 6.94
N ILE A 354 -8.72 6.09 6.16
CA ILE A 354 -7.98 5.97 4.91
C ILE A 354 -6.52 5.60 5.16
N LEU A 355 -5.88 6.19 6.17
CA LEU A 355 -4.51 5.82 6.55
C LEU A 355 -4.42 4.38 7.07
N GLU A 356 -5.47 3.86 7.73
CA GLU A 356 -5.54 2.45 8.09
C GLU A 356 -5.46 1.54 6.87
N MET A 357 -6.15 1.89 5.79
CA MET A 357 -6.11 1.14 4.52
C MET A 357 -4.71 1.10 3.92
N ALA A 358 -3.97 2.21 4.05
CA ALA A 358 -2.62 2.37 3.50
C ALA A 358 -1.51 1.80 4.39
N THR A 359 -1.80 1.40 5.63
CA THR A 359 -0.77 1.03 6.62
C THR A 359 -1.11 -0.29 7.30
N ARG A 360 -1.81 -0.26 8.44
CA ARG A 360 -2.05 -1.44 9.27
C ARG A 360 -2.91 -2.52 8.61
N ASN A 361 -3.86 -2.15 7.73
CA ASN A 361 -4.66 -3.13 7.01
C ASN A 361 -3.81 -3.92 6.02
N PHE A 362 -2.91 -3.24 5.30
CA PHE A 362 -1.96 -3.91 4.40
C PHE A 362 -1.01 -4.83 5.18
N ALA A 363 -0.51 -4.38 6.34
CA ALA A 363 0.30 -5.22 7.22
C ALA A 363 -0.48 -6.44 7.72
N THR A 364 -1.76 -6.26 8.10
CA THR A 364 -2.64 -7.36 8.50
C THR A 364 -2.85 -8.35 7.37
N PHE A 365 -3.08 -7.87 6.15
CA PHE A 365 -3.30 -8.69 4.96
C PHE A 365 -2.11 -9.62 4.66
N PHE A 366 -0.88 -9.12 4.80
CA PHE A 366 0.35 -9.88 4.57
C PHE A 366 1.01 -10.43 5.84
N ASN A 367 0.35 -10.34 7.00
CA ASN A 367 0.92 -10.72 8.30
C ASN A 367 2.30 -10.10 8.55
N GLY A 368 2.47 -8.82 8.17
CA GLY A 368 3.73 -8.08 8.25
C GLY A 368 3.99 -7.47 9.63
N ASN A 369 5.25 -7.35 10.00
CA ASN A 369 5.67 -6.72 11.26
C ASN A 369 5.80 -5.18 11.15
N TYR A 370 5.04 -4.52 10.29
CA TYR A 370 5.05 -3.09 10.01
C TYR A 370 3.62 -2.51 10.06
N GLY A 371 3.40 -1.30 9.55
CA GLY A 371 2.08 -0.67 9.44
C GLY A 371 1.57 0.00 10.71
N THR A 372 2.32 -0.10 11.81
CA THR A 372 2.10 0.64 13.06
C THR A 372 3.43 1.06 13.66
N ILE A 373 3.47 2.22 14.35
CA ILE A 373 4.65 2.67 15.09
C ILE A 373 4.55 2.14 16.53
N ALA A 374 5.21 1.01 16.81
CA ALA A 374 5.18 0.38 18.12
C ALA A 374 6.52 -0.33 18.42
N ILE A 375 6.82 -0.51 19.69
CA ILE A 375 8.03 -1.24 20.13
C ILE A 375 7.98 -2.67 19.60
N GLY A 376 9.09 -3.13 19.02
CA GLY A 376 9.23 -4.45 18.41
C GLY A 376 8.78 -4.53 16.95
N LYS A 377 8.17 -3.49 16.39
CA LYS A 377 7.82 -3.39 14.98
C LYS A 377 9.03 -2.96 14.14
N ASP A 378 8.99 -3.31 12.87
CA ASP A 378 9.92 -2.81 11.88
C ASP A 378 9.80 -1.29 11.82
N ALA A 379 10.94 -0.61 11.84
CA ALA A 379 10.98 0.80 11.57
C ALA A 379 10.78 1.00 10.05
N ASP A 380 9.54 1.26 9.68
CA ASP A 380 9.11 1.55 8.33
C ASP A 380 8.10 2.68 8.40
N PHE A 381 8.57 3.91 8.18
CA PHE A 381 7.78 5.11 8.42
C PHE A 381 8.20 6.27 7.53
N ILE A 382 7.30 7.22 7.39
CA ILE A 382 7.55 8.50 6.72
C ILE A 382 7.49 9.66 7.70
N VAL A 383 8.21 10.72 7.35
CA VAL A 383 8.19 12.01 8.04
C VAL A 383 7.44 13.01 7.17
N VAL A 384 6.47 13.72 7.74
CA VAL A 384 5.68 14.76 7.10
C VAL A 384 5.62 16.03 7.94
N ASN A 385 5.34 17.18 7.33
CA ASN A 385 5.40 18.48 8.02
C ASN A 385 4.20 18.75 8.93
N ASP A 386 3.01 18.25 8.56
CA ASP A 386 1.75 18.57 9.21
C ASP A 386 1.03 17.32 9.73
N ASN A 387 0.02 17.52 10.58
CA ASN A 387 -0.84 16.44 11.06
C ASN A 387 -1.69 15.85 9.93
N PRO A 388 -1.42 14.61 9.48
CA PRO A 388 -2.15 14.02 8.36
C PRO A 388 -3.61 13.71 8.69
N LEU A 389 -3.99 13.60 9.97
CA LEU A 389 -5.40 13.46 10.37
C LEU A 389 -6.22 14.72 10.09
N LYS A 390 -5.57 15.90 10.11
CA LYS A 390 -6.22 17.19 9.83
C LYS A 390 -6.07 17.63 8.37
N ASN A 391 -4.93 17.30 7.76
CA ASN A 391 -4.56 17.72 6.42
C ASN A 391 -3.87 16.59 5.65
N SER A 392 -4.64 15.82 4.86
CA SER A 392 -4.09 14.75 4.02
C SER A 392 -3.11 15.24 2.95
N ASN A 393 -3.15 16.52 2.56
CA ASN A 393 -2.21 17.06 1.58
C ASN A 393 -0.75 17.06 2.06
N THR A 394 -0.51 16.99 3.37
CA THR A 394 0.87 16.85 3.89
C THR A 394 1.56 15.58 3.40
N LEU A 395 0.79 14.54 3.04
CA LEU A 395 1.30 13.30 2.46
C LEU A 395 1.93 13.47 1.07
N LYS A 396 1.61 14.58 0.37
CA LYS A 396 2.20 14.91 -0.94
C LYS A 396 3.60 15.51 -0.84
N THR A 397 4.07 15.81 0.38
CA THR A 397 5.37 16.45 0.64
C THR A 397 6.11 15.66 1.72
N ILE A 398 6.72 14.55 1.30
CA ILE A 398 7.50 13.68 2.20
C ILE A 398 8.82 14.38 2.56
N GLU A 399 9.16 14.39 3.84
CA GLU A 399 10.35 15.00 4.40
C GLU A 399 11.44 13.98 4.74
N GLY A 400 11.09 12.70 4.75
CA GLY A 400 11.99 11.59 4.93
C GLY A 400 11.25 10.26 4.95
N VAL A 401 11.96 9.22 4.60
CA VAL A 401 11.47 7.83 4.61
C VAL A 401 12.47 6.97 5.36
N PHE A 402 12.01 6.20 6.35
CA PHE A 402 12.80 5.14 6.95
C PHE A 402 12.36 3.80 6.36
N ILE A 403 13.28 3.14 5.70
CA ILE A 403 13.05 1.87 5.01
C ILE A 403 14.31 0.99 5.11
N ASN A 404 14.14 -0.29 5.34
CA ASN A 404 15.23 -1.28 5.33
C ASN A 404 16.49 -0.82 6.08
N LYS A 405 16.33 -0.38 7.34
CA LYS A 405 17.41 0.07 8.24
C LYS A 405 18.08 1.38 7.84
N GLN A 406 17.57 2.12 6.85
CA GLN A 406 18.13 3.37 6.36
C GLN A 406 17.10 4.49 6.43
N PHE A 407 17.56 5.68 6.76
CA PHE A 407 16.77 6.91 6.68
C PHE A 407 17.22 7.72 5.47
N LEU A 408 16.31 7.93 4.55
CA LEU A 408 16.46 8.84 3.42
C LEU A 408 15.82 10.16 3.81
N ASP A 409 16.59 11.21 3.89
CA ASP A 409 16.08 12.54 4.18
C ASP A 409 15.53 13.23 2.93
N LYS A 410 15.10 14.47 3.06
CA LYS A 410 14.53 15.24 1.95
C LYS A 410 15.49 15.41 0.77
N ASP A 411 16.77 15.61 1.07
CA ASP A 411 17.78 15.84 0.04
C ASP A 411 18.06 14.53 -0.72
N ASP A 412 18.07 13.41 -0.05
CA ASP A 412 18.21 12.08 -0.68
C ASP A 412 17.00 11.78 -1.59
N LEU A 413 15.77 12.05 -1.11
CA LEU A 413 14.56 11.87 -1.92
C LEU A 413 14.54 12.80 -3.14
N ASN A 414 15.03 14.04 -3.01
CA ASN A 414 15.14 14.98 -4.13
C ASN A 414 16.15 14.48 -5.18
N LYS A 415 17.33 13.98 -4.75
CA LYS A 415 18.32 13.38 -5.67
C LYS A 415 17.74 12.21 -6.45
N LEU A 416 17.00 11.33 -5.77
CA LEU A 416 16.31 10.20 -6.42
C LEU A 416 15.27 10.70 -7.42
N SER A 417 14.48 11.71 -7.05
CA SER A 417 13.50 12.33 -7.93
C SER A 417 14.15 12.95 -9.19
N GLU A 418 15.26 13.65 -9.02
CA GLU A 418 16.01 14.28 -10.13
C GLU A 418 16.65 13.23 -11.06
N SER A 419 17.11 12.10 -10.51
CA SER A 419 17.75 11.03 -11.30
C SER A 419 16.82 10.38 -12.32
N ILE A 420 15.50 10.44 -12.11
CA ILE A 420 14.48 9.82 -12.97
C ILE A 420 13.75 10.80 -13.88
N ILE A 421 14.02 12.11 -13.78
CA ILE A 421 13.52 13.10 -14.74
C ILE A 421 14.31 12.91 -16.03
N GLN A 422 13.63 12.52 -17.09
CA GLN A 422 14.22 12.45 -18.42
C GLN A 422 14.21 13.88 -19.02
N ASN A 423 15.40 14.37 -19.39
CA ASN A 423 15.56 15.61 -20.19
C ASN A 423 15.00 15.44 -21.61
#